data_7740b9f7c62878e50cba08c952a386a2
#
_entry.id   7740b9f7c62878e50cba08c952a386a2
#
_cell.length_a   1.000
_cell.length_b   1.000
_cell.length_c   1.000
_cell.angle_alpha   90.00
_cell.angle_beta   90.00
_cell.angle_gamma   90.00
#
_symmetry.space_group_name_H-M   'P 1'
#
loop_
_entity.id
_entity.type
_entity.pdbx_description
1 polymer ?
#
loop_
_entity_poly.entity_id
_entity_poly.type
_entity_poly.pdbx_seq_one_letter_code
_entity_poly.pdbx_strand_id
1 'polypeptide(L)'
;PKSSQEDLATKISSFVRSGGIMWVQGDRALKWIDKQSLSDLIFKESKLSQDRSALENKMEKPDVPVKELEALLPERRPFAALETDTAYQLVRGAILRGLIDVSHPVGYGFGNNELPVLRRNSTFLTRSKNAYATPLLYPDNPLISGYMSNENRELASGSAGILVDPKGDGAIVLALDIPAFRAHWWGTQKLLLNTIFFGSLIN
;
A
#
# COMPACT_ATOMS: atom_id res chain seq x y z
N PRO A 1 -19.87 17.75 3.83
CA PRO A 1 -18.62 17.14 3.36
C PRO A 1 -18.67 15.60 3.32
N LYS A 2 -19.28 14.89 4.32
CA LYS A 2 -19.42 13.40 4.28
C LYS A 2 -20.29 12.94 3.12
N SER A 3 -21.41 13.57 2.86
CA SER A 3 -22.31 13.23 1.75
C SER A 3 -21.65 13.32 0.37
N SER A 4 -20.73 14.25 0.17
CA SER A 4 -20.03 14.42 -1.10
C SER A 4 -18.97 13.31 -1.35
N GLN A 5 -18.37 12.76 -0.30
CA GLN A 5 -17.42 11.65 -0.42
C GLN A 5 -18.13 10.32 -0.67
N GLU A 6 -19.28 10.10 -0.05
CA GLU A 6 -20.14 8.94 -0.27
C GLU A 6 -20.73 8.94 -1.70
N ASP A 7 -21.13 10.10 -2.20
CA ASP A 7 -21.59 10.26 -3.59
C ASP A 7 -20.47 9.96 -4.61
N LEU A 8 -19.24 10.43 -4.33
CA LEU A 8 -18.08 10.12 -5.15
C LEU A 8 -17.77 8.62 -5.14
N ALA A 9 -17.78 7.97 -3.98
CA ALA A 9 -17.53 6.53 -3.86
C ALA A 9 -18.58 5.71 -4.64
N THR A 10 -19.85 6.12 -4.59
CA THR A 10 -20.93 5.48 -5.34
C THR A 10 -20.73 5.61 -6.85
N LYS A 11 -20.34 6.79 -7.33
CA LYS A 11 -20.05 7.03 -8.75
C LYS A 11 -18.86 6.21 -9.24
N ILE A 12 -17.79 6.13 -8.43
CA ILE A 12 -16.61 5.30 -8.72
C ILE A 12 -17.02 3.81 -8.80
N SER A 13 -17.76 3.34 -7.81
CA SER A 13 -18.24 1.95 -7.79
C SER A 13 -19.08 1.63 -9.02
N SER A 14 -19.99 2.51 -9.43
CA SER A 14 -20.80 2.34 -10.63
C SER A 14 -19.94 2.33 -11.91
N PHE A 15 -18.99 3.27 -12.03
CA PHE A 15 -18.07 3.33 -13.16
C PHE A 15 -17.24 2.05 -13.31
N VAL A 16 -16.66 1.56 -12.20
CA VAL A 16 -15.85 0.34 -12.26
C VAL A 16 -16.72 -0.87 -12.59
N ARG A 17 -17.88 -1.02 -11.94
CA ARG A 17 -18.78 -2.15 -12.21
C ARG A 17 -19.31 -2.22 -13.64
N SER A 18 -19.36 -1.10 -14.33
CA SER A 18 -19.76 -1.03 -15.75
C SER A 18 -18.61 -1.21 -16.74
N GLY A 19 -17.44 -1.73 -16.29
CA GLY A 19 -16.28 -2.01 -17.15
C GLY A 19 -15.18 -0.97 -17.09
N GLY A 20 -15.31 0.05 -16.23
CA GLY A 20 -14.28 1.06 -16.04
C GLY A 20 -13.07 0.51 -15.29
N ILE A 21 -11.87 0.95 -15.69
CA ILE A 21 -10.62 0.64 -14.97
C ILE A 21 -10.19 1.86 -14.18
N MET A 22 -10.02 1.69 -12.88
CA MET A 22 -9.55 2.75 -12.00
C MET A 22 -8.12 2.46 -11.52
N TRP A 23 -7.20 3.38 -11.80
CA TRP A 23 -5.85 3.35 -11.22
C TRP A 23 -5.80 4.21 -9.97
N VAL A 24 -5.36 3.63 -8.87
CA VAL A 24 -5.17 4.30 -7.58
C VAL A 24 -3.72 4.18 -7.16
N GLN A 25 -3.07 5.28 -6.80
CA GLN A 25 -1.67 5.24 -6.38
C GLN A 25 -1.39 6.04 -5.13
N GLY A 26 -0.44 5.52 -4.34
CA GLY A 26 0.06 6.14 -3.13
C GLY A 26 -0.81 5.87 -1.89
N ASP A 27 -0.18 5.94 -0.74
CA ASP A 27 -0.74 5.52 0.55
C ASP A 27 -2.05 6.23 0.94
N ARG A 28 -2.15 7.52 0.70
CA ARG A 28 -3.35 8.31 1.05
C ARG A 28 -4.56 7.91 0.23
N ALA A 29 -4.36 7.68 -1.07
CA ALA A 29 -5.44 7.28 -1.96
C ALA A 29 -5.92 5.86 -1.63
N LEU A 30 -4.98 4.94 -1.35
CA LEU A 30 -5.32 3.58 -0.95
C LEU A 30 -6.10 3.54 0.37
N LYS A 31 -5.69 4.30 1.37
CA LYS A 31 -6.41 4.42 2.65
C LYS A 31 -7.81 5.01 2.47
N TRP A 32 -7.98 5.93 1.51
CA TRP A 32 -9.31 6.47 1.18
C TRP A 32 -10.19 5.41 0.53
N ILE A 33 -9.67 4.61 -0.42
CA ILE A 33 -10.39 3.50 -1.06
C ILE A 33 -10.87 2.48 -0.02
N ASP A 34 -9.99 2.10 0.91
CA ASP A 34 -10.30 1.19 2.02
C ASP A 34 -11.39 1.77 2.91
N LYS A 35 -11.26 3.02 3.35
CA LYS A 35 -12.25 3.72 4.17
C LYS A 35 -13.63 3.81 3.52
N GLN A 36 -13.70 3.91 2.19
CA GLN A 36 -14.96 3.93 1.44
C GLN A 36 -15.48 2.51 1.10
N SER A 37 -14.80 1.47 1.56
CA SER A 37 -15.13 0.07 1.26
C SER A 37 -15.25 -0.23 -0.25
N LEU A 38 -14.46 0.49 -1.06
CA LEU A 38 -14.39 0.27 -2.50
C LEU A 38 -13.55 -0.95 -2.85
N SER A 39 -12.58 -1.29 -2.00
CA SER A 39 -11.76 -2.49 -2.11
C SER A 39 -11.33 -2.96 -0.72
N ASP A 40 -11.25 -4.27 -0.51
CA ASP A 40 -10.85 -4.88 0.76
C ASP A 40 -9.32 -4.96 0.85
N LEU A 41 -8.71 -3.92 1.42
CA LEU A 41 -7.27 -3.84 1.60
C LEU A 41 -6.86 -4.31 3.00
N ILE A 42 -5.81 -5.11 3.07
CA ILE A 42 -5.21 -5.50 4.35
C ILE A 42 -3.83 -4.86 4.43
N PHE A 43 -3.74 -3.83 5.27
CA PHE A 43 -2.47 -3.17 5.56
C PHE A 43 -1.65 -4.01 6.54
N LYS A 44 -0.35 -4.16 6.26
CA LYS A 44 0.59 -4.70 7.23
C LYS A 44 0.98 -3.57 8.18
N GLU A 45 0.76 -3.77 9.46
CA GLU A 45 1.07 -2.78 10.49
C GLU A 45 2.25 -3.24 11.32
N SER A 46 3.09 -2.28 11.73
CA SER A 46 4.15 -2.51 12.69
C SER A 46 3.57 -2.73 14.10
N LYS A 47 4.31 -3.42 14.98
CA LYS A 47 3.92 -3.56 16.40
C LYS A 47 3.69 -2.18 17.04
N LEU A 48 4.56 -1.22 16.75
CA LEU A 48 4.46 0.16 17.26
C LEU A 48 3.18 0.86 16.81
N SER A 49 2.74 0.65 15.55
CA SER A 49 1.47 1.23 15.06
C SER A 49 0.26 0.53 15.65
N GLN A 50 0.35 -0.79 15.87
CA GLN A 50 -0.71 -1.57 16.54
C GLN A 50 -0.88 -1.14 18.00
N ASP A 51 0.23 -1.00 18.75
CA ASP A 51 0.21 -0.57 20.15
C ASP A 51 -0.37 0.84 20.27
N ARG A 52 0.02 1.75 19.38
CA ARG A 52 -0.53 3.11 19.33
C ARG A 52 -2.02 3.14 19.01
N SER A 53 -2.45 2.39 18.01
CA SER A 53 -3.87 2.29 17.65
C SER A 53 -4.70 1.63 18.77
N ALA A 54 -4.14 0.64 19.44
CA ALA A 54 -4.77 0.01 20.60
C ALA A 54 -4.91 0.99 21.78
N LEU A 55 -3.89 1.83 22.01
CA LEU A 55 -3.94 2.88 23.03
C LEU A 55 -4.98 3.95 22.69
N GLU A 56 -4.99 4.47 21.45
CA GLU A 56 -5.95 5.47 20.99
C GLU A 56 -7.39 4.95 21.12
N ASN A 57 -7.66 3.72 20.68
CA ASN A 57 -8.98 3.08 20.79
C ASN A 57 -9.43 2.84 22.23
N LYS A 58 -8.51 2.59 23.18
CA LYS A 58 -8.83 2.44 24.60
C LYS A 58 -9.05 3.80 25.27
N MET A 59 -8.30 4.83 24.90
CA MET A 59 -8.49 6.17 25.46
C MET A 59 -9.82 6.81 25.06
N GLU A 60 -10.41 6.40 23.94
CA GLU A 60 -11.74 6.87 23.51
C GLU A 60 -12.91 6.21 24.28
N LYS A 61 -12.65 5.17 25.09
CA LYS A 61 -13.67 4.50 25.90
C LYS A 61 -13.70 5.09 27.33
N PRO A 62 -14.84 5.61 27.80
CA PRO A 62 -14.92 6.34 29.08
C PRO A 62 -14.72 5.47 30.35
N ASP A 63 -14.71 4.15 30.25
CA ASP A 63 -14.70 3.22 31.40
C ASP A 63 -13.45 2.31 31.49
N VAL A 64 -12.33 2.69 30.86
CA VAL A 64 -11.10 1.87 30.93
C VAL A 64 -10.33 2.15 32.22
N PRO A 65 -10.00 1.12 33.02
CA PRO A 65 -9.21 1.31 34.25
C PRO A 65 -7.84 1.93 33.94
N VAL A 66 -7.44 2.91 34.76
CA VAL A 66 -6.16 3.64 34.59
C VAL A 66 -4.95 2.69 34.52
N LYS A 67 -4.95 1.58 35.27
CA LYS A 67 -3.89 0.56 35.21
C LYS A 67 -3.75 -0.13 33.86
N GLU A 68 -4.84 -0.33 33.11
CA GLU A 68 -4.80 -0.88 31.75
C GLU A 68 -4.26 0.12 30.74
N LEU A 69 -4.54 1.40 30.94
CA LEU A 69 -3.97 2.50 30.14
C LEU A 69 -2.47 2.65 30.38
N GLU A 70 -2.04 2.59 31.65
CA GLU A 70 -0.61 2.68 32.02
C GLU A 70 0.22 1.53 31.44
N ALA A 71 -0.34 0.31 31.36
CA ALA A 71 0.33 -0.85 30.77
C ALA A 71 0.55 -0.74 29.25
N LEU A 72 -0.21 0.14 28.58
CA LEU A 72 -0.10 0.40 27.12
C LEU A 72 0.78 1.61 26.81
N LEU A 73 1.13 2.42 27.83
CA LEU A 73 2.01 3.57 27.60
C LEU A 73 3.41 3.09 27.19
N PRO A 74 4.01 3.69 26.15
CA PRO A 74 5.36 3.38 25.77
C PRO A 74 6.33 3.72 26.92
N GLU A 75 7.35 2.88 27.12
CA GLU A 75 8.40 3.13 28.08
C GLU A 75 9.06 4.49 27.84
N ARG A 76 9.32 5.24 28.92
CA ARG A 76 9.98 6.54 28.85
C ARG A 76 11.36 6.41 28.22
N ARG A 77 11.60 7.13 27.13
CA ARG A 77 12.87 7.17 26.42
C ARG A 77 13.50 8.56 26.49
N PRO A 78 14.82 8.68 26.42
CA PRO A 78 15.49 9.99 26.36
C PRO A 78 15.10 10.71 25.06
N PHE A 79 14.92 12.03 25.12
CA PHE A 79 14.53 12.84 23.95
C PHE A 79 15.53 12.70 22.79
N ALA A 80 16.81 12.46 23.07
CA ALA A 80 17.83 12.20 22.05
C ALA A 80 17.54 10.97 21.16
N ALA A 81 16.69 10.04 21.62
CA ALA A 81 16.28 8.88 20.83
C ALA A 81 15.17 9.21 19.81
N LEU A 82 14.56 10.41 19.86
CA LEU A 82 13.42 10.78 19.02
C LEU A 82 13.73 10.70 17.52
N GLU A 83 14.90 11.16 17.09
CA GLU A 83 15.29 11.10 15.68
C GLU A 83 15.44 9.65 15.18
N THR A 84 16.01 8.79 16.02
CA THR A 84 16.14 7.36 15.74
C THR A 84 14.76 6.71 15.61
N ASP A 85 13.87 6.98 16.54
CA ASP A 85 12.52 6.43 16.55
C ASP A 85 11.71 6.88 15.32
N THR A 86 11.80 8.17 14.97
CA THR A 86 11.16 8.71 13.79
C THR A 86 11.76 8.13 12.50
N ALA A 87 13.07 7.90 12.45
CA ALA A 87 13.73 7.29 11.32
C ALA A 87 13.31 5.82 11.11
N TYR A 88 13.05 5.09 12.19
CA TYR A 88 12.54 3.71 12.12
C TYR A 88 11.20 3.61 11.42
N GLN A 89 10.35 4.62 11.53
CA GLN A 89 9.00 4.61 10.98
C GLN A 89 8.92 5.11 9.53
N LEU A 90 9.95 5.80 9.02
CA LEU A 90 9.88 6.50 7.75
C LEU A 90 10.76 5.87 6.67
N VAL A 91 10.14 5.49 5.56
CA VAL A 91 10.83 5.21 4.30
C VAL A 91 10.71 6.45 3.41
N ARG A 92 11.79 7.22 3.27
CA ARG A 92 11.80 8.48 2.50
C ARG A 92 12.34 8.34 1.09
N GLY A 93 12.99 7.22 0.79
CA GLY A 93 13.57 6.90 -0.50
C GLY A 93 14.39 5.63 -0.40
N ALA A 94 13.85 4.54 -0.91
CA ALA A 94 14.52 3.26 -1.03
C ALA A 94 14.19 2.65 -2.39
N ILE A 95 15.09 1.86 -2.93
CA ILE A 95 14.86 1.09 -4.14
C ILE A 95 14.66 -0.35 -3.72
N LEU A 96 13.50 -0.89 -4.05
CA LEU A 96 13.12 -2.26 -3.76
C LEU A 96 13.12 -3.10 -5.03
N ARG A 97 13.51 -4.35 -4.90
CA ARG A 97 13.32 -5.37 -5.93
C ARG A 97 11.85 -5.79 -5.92
N GLY A 98 11.14 -5.55 -7.01
CA GLY A 98 9.79 -6.04 -7.25
C GLY A 98 9.83 -7.24 -8.19
N LEU A 99 9.01 -8.24 -7.90
CA LEU A 99 8.74 -9.36 -8.81
C LEU A 99 7.45 -9.07 -9.56
N ILE A 100 7.54 -8.92 -10.88
CA ILE A 100 6.42 -8.66 -11.78
C ILE A 100 5.97 -9.94 -12.48
N ASP A 101 4.69 -10.19 -12.50
CA ASP A 101 4.10 -11.21 -13.35
C ASP A 101 3.99 -10.69 -14.79
N VAL A 102 4.89 -11.14 -15.65
CA VAL A 102 4.94 -10.73 -17.06
C VAL A 102 3.80 -11.31 -17.91
N SER A 103 3.05 -12.29 -17.37
CA SER A 103 1.85 -12.84 -18.03
C SER A 103 0.57 -12.06 -17.69
N HIS A 104 0.60 -11.24 -16.65
CA HIS A 104 -0.51 -10.37 -16.29
C HIS A 104 -0.49 -9.10 -17.16
N PRO A 105 -1.66 -8.56 -17.59
CA PRO A 105 -1.73 -7.38 -18.46
C PRO A 105 -0.93 -6.18 -17.96
N VAL A 106 -0.90 -5.92 -16.65
CA VAL A 106 -0.06 -4.87 -16.03
C VAL A 106 1.44 -5.09 -16.28
N GLY A 107 1.87 -6.36 -16.43
CA GLY A 107 3.26 -6.76 -16.63
C GLY A 107 3.66 -6.99 -18.09
N TYR A 108 2.79 -6.77 -19.05
CA TYR A 108 3.10 -7.05 -20.45
C TYR A 108 4.31 -6.26 -20.97
N GLY A 109 5.16 -6.94 -21.75
CA GLY A 109 6.32 -6.37 -22.40
C GLY A 109 7.49 -6.02 -21.46
N PHE A 110 7.49 -6.46 -20.20
CA PHE A 110 8.70 -6.50 -19.40
C PHE A 110 9.56 -7.69 -19.83
N GLY A 111 10.86 -7.45 -20.09
CA GLY A 111 11.80 -8.50 -20.51
C GLY A 111 12.25 -9.40 -19.36
N ASN A 112 12.13 -8.93 -18.13
CA ASN A 112 12.47 -9.64 -16.90
C ASN A 112 11.29 -9.60 -15.93
N ASN A 113 11.24 -10.59 -15.07
CA ASN A 113 10.27 -10.63 -13.96
C ASN A 113 10.70 -9.80 -12.73
N GLU A 114 11.87 -9.20 -12.75
CA GLU A 114 12.36 -8.32 -11.69
C GLU A 114 12.49 -6.88 -12.19
N LEU A 115 12.08 -5.93 -11.36
CA LEU A 115 12.26 -4.51 -11.64
C LEU A 115 12.55 -3.72 -10.36
N PRO A 116 13.39 -2.67 -10.45
CA PRO A 116 13.64 -1.76 -9.35
C PRO A 116 12.44 -0.80 -9.18
N VAL A 117 11.89 -0.75 -7.98
CA VAL A 117 10.75 0.11 -7.62
C VAL A 117 11.18 1.17 -6.62
N LEU A 118 10.89 2.43 -6.89
CA LEU A 118 11.16 3.52 -5.96
C LEU A 118 10.09 3.58 -4.87
N ARG A 119 10.50 3.30 -3.63
CA ARG A 119 9.68 3.34 -2.44
C ARG A 119 9.83 4.64 -1.68
N ARG A 120 8.71 5.33 -1.38
CA ARG A 120 8.70 6.61 -0.67
C ARG A 120 7.67 6.70 0.45
N ASN A 121 7.09 5.59 0.84
CA ASN A 121 6.13 5.50 1.94
C ASN A 121 6.42 4.28 2.81
N SER A 122 5.90 4.29 4.04
CA SER A 122 6.05 3.23 5.03
C SER A 122 4.78 2.39 5.17
N THR A 123 3.89 2.45 4.20
CA THR A 123 2.68 1.63 4.16
C THR A 123 2.97 0.34 3.39
N PHE A 124 2.50 -0.78 3.90
CA PHE A 124 2.68 -2.09 3.26
C PHE A 124 1.34 -2.79 3.16
N LEU A 125 1.11 -3.50 2.06
CA LEU A 125 -0.11 -4.25 1.80
C LEU A 125 0.17 -5.73 1.80
N THR A 126 -0.75 -6.50 2.38
CA THR A 126 -0.77 -7.94 2.19
C THR A 126 -1.16 -8.26 0.75
N ARG A 127 -0.59 -9.31 0.17
CA ARG A 127 -1.02 -9.81 -1.14
C ARG A 127 -2.49 -10.21 -1.12
N SER A 128 -3.13 -10.17 -2.28
CA SER A 128 -4.51 -10.63 -2.45
C SER A 128 -4.67 -12.12 -2.08
N LYS A 129 -5.86 -12.48 -1.61
CA LYS A 129 -6.28 -13.88 -1.47
C LYS A 129 -6.47 -14.56 -2.84
N ASN A 130 -6.79 -13.78 -3.87
CA ASN A 130 -6.79 -14.24 -5.25
C ASN A 130 -5.34 -14.34 -5.75
N ALA A 131 -4.91 -15.53 -6.14
CA ALA A 131 -3.54 -15.82 -6.55
C ALA A 131 -3.08 -15.00 -7.78
N TYR A 132 -4.01 -14.54 -8.60
CA TYR A 132 -3.74 -13.81 -9.85
C TYR A 132 -3.84 -12.28 -9.68
N ALA A 133 -4.24 -11.79 -8.53
CA ALA A 133 -4.55 -10.38 -8.30
C ALA A 133 -3.40 -9.59 -7.65
N THR A 134 -2.17 -10.11 -7.68
CA THR A 134 -0.98 -9.42 -7.18
C THR A 134 0.12 -9.42 -8.25
N PRO A 135 -0.03 -8.64 -9.33
CA PRO A 135 0.92 -8.64 -10.43
C PRO A 135 2.31 -8.12 -10.05
N LEU A 136 2.44 -7.31 -9.01
CA LEU A 136 3.74 -6.86 -8.48
C LEU A 136 3.83 -7.22 -7.00
N LEU A 137 4.84 -8.03 -6.67
CA LEU A 137 5.11 -8.52 -5.31
C LEU A 137 6.54 -8.14 -4.90
N TYR A 138 6.76 -7.79 -3.63
CA TYR A 138 8.09 -7.66 -3.06
C TYR A 138 8.54 -9.01 -2.46
N PRO A 139 9.67 -9.58 -2.93
CA PRO A 139 10.19 -10.84 -2.38
C PRO A 139 10.75 -10.65 -0.97
N ASP A 140 11.27 -11.72 -0.40
CA ASP A 140 12.02 -11.65 0.85
C ASP A 140 13.24 -10.76 0.68
N ASN A 141 13.48 -9.90 1.70
CA ASN A 141 14.55 -8.92 1.71
C ASN A 141 14.64 -8.09 0.41
N PRO A 142 13.61 -7.30 0.07
CA PRO A 142 13.53 -6.63 -1.22
C PRO A 142 14.44 -5.41 -1.39
N LEU A 143 15.10 -4.93 -0.32
CA LEU A 143 15.91 -3.71 -0.37
C LEU A 143 17.13 -3.87 -1.29
N ILE A 144 17.20 -3.05 -2.34
CA ILE A 144 18.37 -2.94 -3.23
C ILE A 144 19.28 -1.80 -2.77
N SER A 145 18.68 -0.63 -2.48
CA SER A 145 19.44 0.58 -2.14
C SER A 145 18.60 1.54 -1.29
N GLY A 146 19.28 2.41 -0.55
CA GLY A 146 18.64 3.34 0.36
C GLY A 146 18.51 2.78 1.78
N TYR A 147 17.81 3.52 2.64
CA TYR A 147 17.63 3.14 4.03
C TYR A 147 16.21 2.64 4.29
N MET A 148 16.11 1.51 4.96
CA MET A 148 14.91 0.99 5.62
C MET A 148 15.29 0.38 6.97
N SER A 149 14.52 0.64 8.01
CA SER A 149 14.65 -0.06 9.28
C SER A 149 14.39 -1.56 9.11
N ASN A 150 14.88 -2.37 10.06
CA ASN A 150 14.64 -3.82 10.03
C ASN A 150 13.15 -4.14 10.04
N GLU A 151 12.37 -3.42 10.86
CA GLU A 151 10.92 -3.57 10.93
C GLU A 151 10.25 -3.30 9.57
N ASN A 152 10.61 -2.20 8.90
CA ASN A 152 10.09 -1.90 7.57
C ASN A 152 10.52 -2.92 6.51
N ARG A 153 11.70 -3.52 6.65
CA ARG A 153 12.15 -4.63 5.76
C ARG A 153 11.31 -5.88 5.95
N GLU A 154 10.99 -6.23 7.19
CA GLU A 154 10.11 -7.34 7.51
C GLU A 154 8.70 -7.12 6.96
N LEU A 155 8.14 -5.92 7.12
CA LEU A 155 6.85 -5.55 6.55
C LEU A 155 6.84 -5.56 5.01
N ALA A 156 7.95 -5.13 4.40
CA ALA A 156 8.10 -5.14 2.95
C ALA A 156 8.17 -6.56 2.39
N SER A 157 8.77 -7.49 3.13
CA SER A 157 8.91 -8.88 2.72
C SER A 157 7.54 -9.53 2.46
N GLY A 158 7.35 -10.10 1.26
CA GLY A 158 6.10 -10.70 0.82
C GLY A 158 4.92 -9.72 0.73
N SER A 159 5.17 -8.41 0.70
CA SER A 159 4.10 -7.41 0.53
C SER A 159 3.78 -7.14 -0.94
N ALA A 160 2.56 -6.70 -1.22
CA ALA A 160 2.14 -6.32 -2.55
C ALA A 160 2.66 -4.94 -2.93
N GLY A 161 3.17 -4.79 -4.15
CA GLY A 161 3.46 -3.50 -4.78
C GLY A 161 2.28 -2.99 -5.61
N ILE A 162 1.61 -3.91 -6.33
CA ILE A 162 0.37 -3.64 -7.06
C ILE A 162 -0.62 -4.76 -6.74
N LEU A 163 -1.87 -4.37 -6.47
CA LEU A 163 -3.02 -5.25 -6.36
C LEU A 163 -4.03 -4.92 -7.46
N VAL A 164 -4.75 -5.93 -7.92
CA VAL A 164 -5.89 -5.79 -8.80
C VAL A 164 -7.13 -6.33 -8.11
N ASP A 165 -8.16 -5.55 -8.03
CA ASP A 165 -9.45 -5.93 -7.44
C ASP A 165 -10.54 -5.86 -8.51
N PRO A 166 -10.92 -6.99 -9.12
CA PRO A 166 -12.01 -7.05 -10.09
C PRO A 166 -13.35 -6.69 -9.43
N LYS A 167 -14.14 -5.86 -10.08
CA LYS A 167 -15.46 -5.42 -9.61
C LYS A 167 -16.44 -5.34 -10.78
N GLY A 168 -17.32 -6.33 -10.92
CA GLY A 168 -18.23 -6.42 -12.08
C GLY A 168 -17.44 -6.65 -13.36
N ASP A 169 -17.65 -5.80 -14.39
CA ASP A 169 -16.96 -5.91 -15.68
C ASP A 169 -15.66 -5.08 -15.74
N GLY A 170 -15.25 -4.45 -14.63
CA GLY A 170 -14.02 -3.66 -14.53
C GLY A 170 -13.17 -4.01 -13.33
N ALA A 171 -12.15 -3.18 -13.04
CA ALA A 171 -11.23 -3.44 -11.94
C ALA A 171 -10.70 -2.15 -11.31
N ILE A 172 -10.30 -2.25 -10.04
CA ILE A 172 -9.50 -1.23 -9.36
C ILE A 172 -8.06 -1.74 -9.28
N VAL A 173 -7.14 -1.01 -9.88
CA VAL A 173 -5.69 -1.29 -9.82
C VAL A 173 -5.07 -0.39 -8.76
N LEU A 174 -4.51 -0.99 -7.74
CA LEU A 174 -4.06 -0.35 -6.51
C LEU A 174 -2.52 -0.42 -6.46
N ALA A 175 -1.86 0.70 -6.75
CA ALA A 175 -0.41 0.82 -6.73
C ALA A 175 0.04 1.55 -5.46
N LEU A 176 0.80 0.85 -4.61
CA LEU A 176 1.29 1.45 -3.38
C LEU A 176 2.36 2.52 -3.64
N ASP A 177 3.21 2.28 -4.63
CA ASP A 177 4.25 3.20 -5.08
C ASP A 177 3.77 4.04 -6.26
N ILE A 178 4.55 5.06 -6.63
CA ILE A 178 4.26 5.93 -7.76
C ILE A 178 5.14 5.53 -8.95
N PRO A 179 4.65 4.71 -9.89
CA PRO A 179 5.45 4.17 -10.97
C PRO A 179 6.07 5.21 -11.90
N ALA A 180 5.37 6.32 -12.11
CA ALA A 180 5.81 7.42 -12.96
C ALA A 180 6.36 8.60 -12.15
N PHE A 181 7.09 8.33 -11.05
CA PHE A 181 7.59 9.37 -10.15
C PHE A 181 8.41 10.45 -10.89
N ARG A 182 7.88 11.67 -10.89
CA ARG A 182 8.47 12.86 -11.53
C ARG A 182 8.83 12.67 -13.00
N ALA A 183 8.19 11.75 -13.71
CA ALA A 183 8.47 11.40 -15.10
C ALA A 183 9.94 10.99 -15.39
N HIS A 184 10.75 10.73 -14.36
CA HIS A 184 12.14 10.34 -14.52
C HIS A 184 12.44 8.89 -14.07
N TRP A 185 11.56 8.26 -13.30
CA TRP A 185 11.68 6.86 -12.93
C TRP A 185 11.09 5.96 -14.02
N TRP A 186 11.83 5.76 -15.09
CA TRP A 186 11.32 5.21 -16.35
C TRP A 186 11.00 3.71 -16.29
N GLY A 187 11.75 2.95 -15.47
CA GLY A 187 11.62 1.49 -15.42
C GLY A 187 10.22 0.99 -15.05
N THR A 188 9.48 1.75 -14.25
CA THR A 188 8.15 1.36 -13.76
C THR A 188 6.99 2.09 -14.45
N GLN A 189 7.24 3.08 -15.33
CA GLN A 189 6.16 3.83 -16.01
C GLN A 189 5.27 2.92 -16.84
N LYS A 190 5.83 1.85 -17.42
CA LYS A 190 5.10 0.87 -18.21
C LYS A 190 3.96 0.21 -17.43
N LEU A 191 4.06 0.07 -16.12
CA LEU A 191 2.98 -0.48 -15.28
C LEU A 191 1.69 0.35 -15.39
N LEU A 192 1.81 1.68 -15.33
CA LEU A 192 0.69 2.59 -15.54
C LEU A 192 0.20 2.56 -16.99
N LEU A 193 1.11 2.62 -17.95
CA LEU A 193 0.75 2.60 -19.38
C LEU A 193 0.04 1.30 -19.75
N ASN A 194 0.52 0.16 -19.27
CA ASN A 194 -0.13 -1.13 -19.50
C ASN A 194 -1.55 -1.16 -18.91
N THR A 195 -1.76 -0.57 -17.75
CA THR A 195 -3.10 -0.48 -17.15
C THR A 195 -4.04 0.35 -18.03
N ILE A 196 -3.54 1.42 -18.67
CA ILE A 196 -4.33 2.25 -19.59
C ILE A 196 -4.65 1.48 -20.89
N PHE A 197 -3.63 0.83 -21.49
CA PHE A 197 -3.79 0.17 -22.80
C PHE A 197 -4.49 -1.19 -22.72
N PHE A 198 -4.20 -1.96 -21.68
CA PHE A 198 -4.67 -3.34 -21.52
C PHE A 198 -5.69 -3.48 -20.40
N GLY A 199 -6.26 -2.37 -19.93
CA GLY A 199 -7.22 -2.36 -18.82
C GLY A 199 -8.40 -3.30 -19.02
N SER A 200 -8.93 -3.37 -20.24
CA SER A 200 -10.02 -4.28 -20.60
C SER A 200 -9.68 -5.77 -20.47
N LEU A 201 -8.42 -6.14 -20.28
CA LEU A 201 -7.96 -7.51 -20.07
C LEU A 201 -7.67 -7.83 -18.60
N ILE A 202 -7.89 -6.86 -17.69
CA ILE A 202 -7.51 -6.97 -16.27
C ILE A 202 -8.62 -7.59 -15.40
N ASN A 203 -9.82 -7.73 -15.90
CA ASN A 203 -11.02 -8.25 -15.22
C ASN A 203 -11.15 -9.78 -15.24
#